data_3d78f09c827bb36a664bceaa7e6a0ddd
#
_entry.id   3d78f09c827bb36a664bceaa7e6a0ddd
#
_cell.length_a   1.000
_cell.length_b   1.000
_cell.length_c   1.000
_cell.angle_alpha   90.00
_cell.angle_beta   90.00
_cell.angle_gamma   90.00
#
_symmetry.space_group_name_H-M   'P 1'
#
loop_
_entity.id
_entity.type
_entity.pdbx_description
1 polymer ?
#
loop_
_entity_poly.entity_id
_entity_poly.type
_entity_poly.pdbx_seq_one_letter_code
_entity_poly.pdbx_strand_id
1 'polypeptide(L)'
;MVKLKHEPYVKNKKMTGPCVVVIHAEWCGHCKDFMPVYENEIVPSNNFDEELKDLLTLSSVEDKEYSNAKDLFGEIDGYPTIRYITFDQIGKPLKDNNGTIMKMDAVNIPRNSEAVTEWINTVVKRDIKEKHKRGHNNNKLIRGMRGGSKRTKRVVKRAKRS
;
A
#
# COMPACT_ATOMS: atom_id res chain seq x y z
N MET A 1 -2.89 -15.44 13.46
CA MET A 1 -1.76 -14.73 12.85
C MET A 1 -1.26 -15.52 11.66
N VAL A 2 -0.82 -14.86 10.64
CA VAL A 2 -0.57 -15.45 9.32
C VAL A 2 0.76 -15.00 8.73
N LYS A 3 1.25 -15.77 7.77
CA LYS A 3 2.40 -15.43 6.94
C LYS A 3 1.94 -14.65 5.71
N LEU A 4 2.66 -13.60 5.34
CA LEU A 4 2.38 -12.81 4.15
C LEU A 4 3.06 -13.38 2.91
N LYS A 5 2.49 -13.06 1.75
CA LYS A 5 3.11 -13.35 0.46
C LYS A 5 4.36 -12.49 0.28
N HIS A 6 5.45 -13.07 -0.20
CA HIS A 6 6.69 -12.36 -0.53
C HIS A 6 7.03 -12.54 -2.00
N GLU A 7 7.22 -11.43 -2.69
CA GLU A 7 7.62 -11.41 -4.09
C GLU A 7 8.71 -10.35 -4.30
N PRO A 8 9.97 -10.75 -4.52
CA PRO A 8 11.01 -9.79 -4.88
C PRO A 8 10.68 -9.07 -6.20
N TYR A 9 10.97 -7.78 -6.26
CA TYR A 9 10.80 -7.02 -7.48
C TYR A 9 11.89 -7.36 -8.49
N VAL A 10 11.48 -7.62 -9.71
CA VAL A 10 12.37 -7.74 -10.87
C VAL A 10 11.85 -6.84 -11.98
N LYS A 11 12.73 -6.42 -12.88
CA LYS A 11 12.39 -5.56 -14.01
C LYS A 11 11.16 -6.07 -14.77
N ASN A 12 10.26 -5.16 -15.08
CA ASN A 12 9.00 -5.41 -15.80
C ASN A 12 7.95 -6.23 -15.02
N LYS A 13 8.18 -6.48 -13.73
CA LYS A 13 7.17 -7.11 -12.89
C LYS A 13 6.07 -6.10 -12.54
N LYS A 14 4.82 -6.50 -12.76
CA LYS A 14 3.67 -5.70 -12.39
C LYS A 14 3.39 -5.88 -10.89
N MET A 15 3.45 -4.77 -10.15
CA MET A 15 3.05 -4.72 -8.74
C MET A 15 1.60 -4.26 -8.66
N THR A 16 0.78 -4.89 -7.81
CA THR A 16 -0.62 -4.49 -7.59
C THR A 16 -0.98 -4.55 -6.12
N GLY A 17 -1.87 -3.66 -5.69
CA GLY A 17 -2.36 -3.62 -4.31
C GLY A 17 -1.36 -3.07 -3.30
N PRO A 18 -1.67 -3.19 -2.00
CA PRO A 18 -0.81 -2.79 -0.91
C PRO A 18 0.48 -3.62 -0.86
N CYS A 19 1.60 -2.94 -0.68
CA CYS A 19 2.93 -3.55 -0.66
C CYS A 19 3.82 -2.88 0.39
N VAL A 20 4.57 -3.67 1.13
CA VAL A 20 5.72 -3.19 1.90
C VAL A 20 6.97 -3.63 1.18
N VAL A 21 7.76 -2.66 0.73
CA VAL A 21 8.99 -2.90 -0.02
C VAL A 21 10.21 -2.50 0.79
N VAL A 22 11.24 -3.35 0.79
CA VAL A 22 12.55 -3.05 1.33
C VAL A 22 13.48 -2.72 0.17
N ILE A 23 13.93 -1.48 0.14
CA ILE A 23 14.87 -0.98 -0.88
C ILE A 23 16.27 -1.05 -0.26
N HIS A 24 17.15 -1.84 -0.85
CA HIS A 24 18.46 -2.16 -0.27
C HIS A 24 19.57 -2.15 -1.32
N ALA A 25 20.81 -2.16 -0.83
CA ALA A 25 22.01 -2.21 -1.65
C ALA A 25 23.04 -3.18 -1.06
N GLU A 26 23.68 -3.98 -1.90
CA GLU A 26 24.70 -4.95 -1.44
C GLU A 26 25.90 -4.30 -0.81
N TRP A 27 26.27 -3.09 -1.25
CA TRP A 27 27.42 -2.34 -0.76
C TRP A 27 27.15 -1.59 0.56
N CYS A 28 25.90 -1.55 1.02
CA CYS A 28 25.51 -0.81 2.22
C CYS A 28 25.63 -1.67 3.48
N GLY A 29 26.41 -1.21 4.47
CA GLY A 29 26.63 -1.95 5.72
C GLY A 29 25.35 -2.18 6.53
N HIS A 30 24.49 -1.18 6.64
CA HIS A 30 23.19 -1.31 7.32
C HIS A 30 22.28 -2.32 6.64
N CYS A 31 22.33 -2.43 5.31
CA CYS A 31 21.59 -3.44 4.57
C CYS A 31 22.10 -4.85 4.84
N LYS A 32 23.44 -5.02 4.94
CA LYS A 32 24.06 -6.30 5.27
C LYS A 32 23.63 -6.81 6.63
N ASP A 33 23.39 -5.91 7.58
CA ASP A 33 22.88 -6.26 8.91
C ASP A 33 21.36 -6.53 8.89
N PHE A 34 20.61 -5.78 8.13
CA PHE A 34 19.13 -5.88 8.11
C PHE A 34 18.58 -6.97 7.18
N MET A 35 19.15 -7.18 6.00
CA MET A 35 18.60 -8.14 5.04
C MET A 35 18.50 -9.58 5.57
N PRO A 36 19.45 -10.10 6.36
CA PRO A 36 19.27 -11.40 7.02
C PRO A 36 18.08 -11.44 7.98
N VAL A 37 17.84 -10.36 8.71
CA VAL A 37 16.65 -10.23 9.58
C VAL A 37 15.37 -10.23 8.74
N TYR A 38 15.35 -9.47 7.67
CA TYR A 38 14.20 -9.41 6.75
C TYR A 38 13.90 -10.79 6.15
N GLU A 39 14.89 -11.44 5.57
CA GLU A 39 14.70 -12.70 4.84
C GLU A 39 14.44 -13.89 5.75
N ASN A 40 15.10 -13.96 6.90
CA ASN A 40 15.05 -15.12 7.79
C ASN A 40 14.05 -15.00 8.94
N GLU A 41 13.66 -13.79 9.32
CA GLU A 41 12.80 -13.55 10.47
C GLU A 41 11.47 -12.85 10.09
N ILE A 42 11.50 -11.87 9.22
CA ILE A 42 10.29 -11.09 8.85
C ILE A 42 9.48 -11.82 7.78
N VAL A 43 10.09 -12.17 6.67
CA VAL A 43 9.41 -12.87 5.56
C VAL A 43 8.74 -14.17 6.00
N PRO A 44 9.41 -15.07 6.76
CA PRO A 44 8.78 -16.30 7.21
C PRO A 44 7.89 -16.15 8.43
N SER A 45 7.81 -14.95 9.04
CA SER A 45 7.04 -14.70 10.25
C SER A 45 5.55 -15.03 10.08
N ASN A 46 4.97 -15.62 11.11
CA ASN A 46 3.53 -15.84 11.23
C ASN A 46 2.84 -14.76 12.08
N ASN A 47 3.56 -13.72 12.49
CA ASN A 47 3.09 -12.70 13.44
C ASN A 47 2.37 -11.53 12.78
N PHE A 48 1.95 -11.70 11.52
CA PHE A 48 1.13 -10.70 10.84
C PHE A 48 -0.36 -10.92 11.14
N ASP A 49 -1.12 -9.84 11.21
CA ASP A 49 -2.55 -9.90 11.42
C ASP A 49 -3.25 -10.59 10.24
N GLU A 50 -4.27 -11.38 10.52
CA GLU A 50 -4.99 -12.17 9.51
C GLU A 50 -5.61 -11.32 8.41
N GLU A 51 -6.03 -10.09 8.73
CA GLU A 51 -6.58 -9.14 7.76
C GLU A 51 -5.62 -8.80 6.63
N LEU A 52 -4.31 -8.96 6.84
CA LEU A 52 -3.28 -8.60 5.86
C LEU A 52 -2.95 -9.73 4.88
N LYS A 53 -3.34 -10.96 5.15
CA LYS A 53 -2.93 -12.16 4.40
C LYS A 53 -3.18 -12.07 2.89
N ASP A 54 -4.37 -11.66 2.50
CA ASP A 54 -4.78 -11.59 1.10
C ASP A 54 -4.69 -10.18 0.51
N LEU A 55 -4.22 -9.20 1.29
CA LEU A 55 -4.17 -7.79 0.91
C LEU A 55 -2.75 -7.29 0.71
N LEU A 56 -1.82 -7.69 1.56
CA LEU A 56 -0.47 -7.14 1.61
C LEU A 56 0.55 -8.11 1.04
N THR A 57 1.41 -7.61 0.18
CA THR A 57 2.59 -8.33 -0.31
C THR A 57 3.84 -7.69 0.26
N LEU A 58 4.77 -8.51 0.74
CA LEU A 58 6.13 -8.09 1.06
C LEU A 58 6.97 -8.17 -0.20
N SER A 59 7.81 -7.17 -0.44
CA SER A 59 8.71 -7.13 -1.59
C SER A 59 10.07 -6.61 -1.18
N SER A 60 11.06 -6.85 -2.02
CA SER A 60 12.38 -6.26 -1.89
C SER A 60 12.88 -5.84 -3.25
N VAL A 61 13.68 -4.78 -3.30
CA VAL A 61 14.29 -4.29 -4.54
C VAL A 61 15.72 -3.83 -4.25
N GLU A 62 16.66 -4.33 -5.04
CA GLU A 62 18.06 -3.95 -4.97
C GLU A 62 18.29 -2.63 -5.71
N ASP A 63 19.31 -1.88 -5.31
CA ASP A 63 19.63 -0.54 -5.85
C ASP A 63 19.76 -0.51 -7.38
N LYS A 64 20.28 -1.56 -7.98
CA LYS A 64 20.39 -1.68 -9.45
C LYS A 64 19.02 -1.68 -10.13
N GLU A 65 18.08 -2.43 -9.60
CA GLU A 65 16.69 -2.47 -10.09
C GLU A 65 15.94 -1.19 -9.72
N TYR A 66 16.14 -0.68 -8.50
CA TYR A 66 15.54 0.56 -8.04
C TYR A 66 15.91 1.76 -8.92
N SER A 67 17.15 1.84 -9.39
CA SER A 67 17.59 2.95 -10.27
C SER A 67 16.75 3.09 -11.54
N ASN A 68 16.19 1.98 -12.02
CA ASN A 68 15.31 1.93 -13.20
C ASN A 68 13.80 1.99 -12.85
N ALA A 69 13.46 2.02 -11.57
CA ALA A 69 12.09 1.93 -11.08
C ALA A 69 11.73 3.04 -10.08
N LYS A 70 12.42 4.18 -10.14
CA LYS A 70 12.16 5.32 -9.24
C LYS A 70 10.74 5.87 -9.38
N ASP A 71 10.19 5.82 -10.56
CA ASP A 71 8.82 6.22 -10.86
C ASP A 71 7.77 5.32 -10.18
N LEU A 72 8.12 4.07 -9.84
CA LEU A 72 7.25 3.14 -9.13
C LEU A 72 7.36 3.30 -7.60
N PHE A 73 8.56 3.45 -7.09
CA PHE A 73 8.81 3.42 -5.65
C PHE A 73 8.99 4.81 -5.01
N GLY A 74 9.26 5.83 -5.82
CA GLY A 74 9.55 7.19 -5.35
C GLY A 74 11.00 7.36 -4.90
N GLU A 75 11.40 8.59 -4.61
CA GLU A 75 12.73 8.91 -4.13
C GLU A 75 12.97 8.38 -2.72
N ILE A 76 14.23 8.08 -2.42
CA ILE A 76 14.67 7.60 -1.11
C ILE A 76 15.84 8.44 -0.62
N ASP A 77 16.01 8.52 0.72
CA ASP A 77 17.10 9.28 1.35
C ASP A 77 18.31 8.39 1.69
N GLY A 78 18.17 7.09 1.65
CA GLY A 78 19.23 6.16 1.98
C GLY A 78 18.79 4.71 2.00
N TYR A 79 19.72 3.83 2.33
CA TYR A 79 19.50 2.38 2.40
C TYR A 79 19.72 1.85 3.81
N PRO A 80 18.96 0.84 4.28
CA PRO A 80 17.74 0.36 3.65
C PRO A 80 16.57 1.31 3.88
N THR A 81 15.63 1.37 2.94
CA THR A 81 14.34 2.02 3.13
C THR A 81 13.24 0.96 3.20
N ILE A 82 12.44 1.01 4.26
CA ILE A 82 11.27 0.14 4.43
C ILE A 82 10.04 1.00 4.17
N ARG A 83 9.33 0.74 3.09
CA ARG A 83 8.26 1.61 2.58
C ARG A 83 6.96 0.87 2.34
N TYR A 84 5.88 1.41 2.87
CA TYR A 84 4.52 1.02 2.50
C TYR A 84 4.04 1.86 1.33
N ILE A 85 3.55 1.21 0.28
CA ILE A 85 3.06 1.84 -0.94
C ILE A 85 1.94 0.98 -1.54
N THR A 86 0.94 1.61 -2.15
CA THR A 86 -0.15 0.88 -2.83
C THR A 86 -0.07 1.12 -4.34
N PHE A 87 -0.15 0.05 -5.12
CA PHE A 87 -0.21 0.09 -6.57
C PHE A 87 -1.64 -0.14 -7.05
N ASP A 88 -2.02 0.51 -8.15
CA ASP A 88 -3.31 0.28 -8.79
C ASP A 88 -3.33 -1.03 -9.62
N GLN A 89 -4.45 -1.29 -10.29
CA GLN A 89 -4.63 -2.51 -11.08
C GLN A 89 -3.70 -2.62 -12.31
N ILE A 90 -3.18 -1.49 -12.77
CA ILE A 90 -2.26 -1.44 -13.92
C ILE A 90 -0.79 -1.34 -13.49
N GLY A 91 -0.52 -1.39 -12.18
CA GLY A 91 0.84 -1.41 -11.63
C GLY A 91 1.46 -0.04 -11.41
N LYS A 92 0.67 1.01 -11.35
CA LYS A 92 1.15 2.36 -11.02
C LYS A 92 0.94 2.67 -9.54
N PRO A 93 1.89 3.37 -8.89
CA PRO A 93 1.69 3.78 -7.50
C PRO A 93 0.57 4.79 -7.38
N LEU A 94 -0.20 4.71 -6.30
CA LEU A 94 -1.21 5.72 -5.99
C LEU A 94 -0.52 7.05 -5.69
N LYS A 95 -1.11 8.13 -6.18
CA LYS A 95 -0.60 9.49 -6.01
C LYS A 95 -1.65 10.38 -5.35
N ASP A 96 -1.18 11.40 -4.64
CA ASP A 96 -2.04 12.44 -4.09
C ASP A 96 -2.48 13.44 -5.17
N ASN A 97 -3.25 14.45 -4.77
CA ASN A 97 -3.76 15.50 -5.68
C ASN A 97 -2.65 16.33 -6.33
N ASN A 98 -1.44 16.32 -5.78
CA ASN A 98 -0.27 17.03 -6.31
C ASN A 98 0.59 16.14 -7.23
N GLY A 99 0.18 14.89 -7.46
CA GLY A 99 0.95 13.93 -8.25
C GLY A 99 2.12 13.28 -7.52
N THR A 100 2.18 13.43 -6.19
CA THR A 100 3.21 12.81 -5.35
C THR A 100 2.80 11.40 -4.96
N ILE A 101 3.74 10.44 -5.04
CA ILE A 101 3.48 9.07 -4.64
C ILE A 101 3.10 9.02 -3.16
N MET A 102 1.96 8.41 -2.87
CA MET A 102 1.49 8.18 -1.50
C MET A 102 2.26 7.01 -0.91
N LYS A 103 3.07 7.29 0.11
CA LYS A 103 3.95 6.32 0.73
C LYS A 103 4.07 6.57 2.23
N MET A 104 4.51 5.54 2.95
CA MET A 104 4.80 5.65 4.37
C MET A 104 6.05 4.84 4.69
N ASP A 105 7.07 5.52 5.24
CA ASP A 105 8.35 4.89 5.56
C ASP A 105 8.44 4.55 7.05
N ALA A 106 9.09 3.43 7.36
CA ALA A 106 9.45 3.08 8.71
C ALA A 106 10.67 3.91 9.13
N VAL A 107 10.42 4.96 9.91
CA VAL A 107 11.43 5.90 10.39
C VAL A 107 11.50 5.83 11.91
N ASN A 108 12.70 5.86 12.46
CA ASN A 108 12.95 5.88 13.91
C ASN A 108 12.41 4.66 14.67
N ILE A 109 12.35 3.50 14.01
CA ILE A 109 12.06 2.23 14.67
C ILE A 109 13.29 1.31 14.64
N PRO A 110 13.45 0.41 15.63
CA PRO A 110 14.48 -0.60 15.57
C PRO A 110 14.34 -1.50 14.34
N ARG A 111 15.44 -1.86 13.71
CA ARG A 111 15.46 -2.75 12.53
C ARG A 111 15.53 -4.22 12.94
N ASN A 112 14.63 -4.63 13.84
CA ASN A 112 14.46 -6.03 14.24
C ASN A 112 13.12 -6.56 13.78
N SER A 113 12.94 -7.87 13.83
CA SER A 113 11.73 -8.51 13.29
C SER A 113 10.47 -8.10 14.04
N GLU A 114 10.53 -7.95 15.35
CA GLU A 114 9.39 -7.56 16.18
C GLU A 114 8.91 -6.15 15.85
N ALA A 115 9.82 -5.16 15.89
CA ALA A 115 9.47 -3.76 15.65
C ALA A 115 8.96 -3.52 14.21
N VAL A 116 9.57 -4.14 13.21
CA VAL A 116 9.14 -4.01 11.81
C VAL A 116 7.80 -4.69 11.58
N THR A 117 7.58 -5.87 12.12
CA THR A 117 6.30 -6.59 12.01
C THR A 117 5.17 -5.81 12.68
N GLU A 118 5.40 -5.25 13.86
CA GLU A 118 4.43 -4.40 14.56
C GLU A 118 4.11 -3.13 13.76
N TRP A 119 5.12 -2.48 13.21
CA TRP A 119 4.94 -1.32 12.35
C TRP A 119 4.07 -1.65 11.13
N ILE A 120 4.34 -2.76 10.46
CA ILE A 120 3.56 -3.22 9.31
C ILE A 120 2.10 -3.45 9.71
N ASN A 121 1.86 -4.21 10.78
CA ASN A 121 0.51 -4.47 11.27
C ASN A 121 -0.25 -3.18 11.56
N THR A 122 0.38 -2.23 12.25
CA THR A 122 -0.26 -0.98 12.68
C THR A 122 -0.57 -0.06 11.49
N VAL A 123 0.43 0.20 10.65
CA VAL A 123 0.34 1.19 9.57
C VAL A 123 -0.59 0.72 8.46
N VAL A 124 -0.46 -0.52 8.04
CA VAL A 124 -1.24 -1.06 6.93
C VAL A 124 -2.71 -1.22 7.32
N LYS A 125 -2.99 -1.70 8.52
CA LYS A 125 -4.38 -1.82 9.02
C LYS A 125 -5.07 -0.46 9.10
N ARG A 126 -4.37 0.55 9.58
CA ARG A 126 -4.91 1.92 9.64
C ARG A 126 -5.26 2.44 8.25
N ASP A 127 -4.38 2.31 7.28
CA ASP A 127 -4.60 2.75 5.90
C ASP A 127 -5.78 2.02 5.24
N ILE A 128 -5.87 0.71 5.41
CA ILE A 128 -6.98 -0.10 4.88
C ILE A 128 -8.31 0.35 5.48
N LYS A 129 -8.38 0.58 6.79
CA LYS A 129 -9.59 1.07 7.47
C LYS A 129 -10.02 2.44 6.98
N GLU A 130 -9.08 3.37 6.78
CA GLU A 130 -9.36 4.70 6.25
C GLU A 130 -9.91 4.65 4.83
N LYS A 131 -9.35 3.81 3.97
CA LYS A 131 -9.84 3.59 2.60
C LYS A 131 -11.25 3.03 2.56
N HIS A 132 -11.58 2.08 3.43
CA HIS A 132 -12.94 1.55 3.55
C HIS A 132 -13.95 2.61 3.97
N LYS A 133 -13.63 3.47 4.93
CA LYS A 133 -14.49 4.58 5.35
C LYS A 133 -14.77 5.56 4.21
N ARG A 134 -13.75 5.93 3.43
CA ARG A 134 -13.91 6.83 2.28
C ARG A 134 -14.78 6.23 1.18
N GLY A 135 -14.59 4.95 0.86
CA GLY A 135 -15.41 4.23 -0.11
C GLY A 135 -16.89 4.14 0.31
N HIS A 136 -17.18 3.89 1.59
CA HIS A 136 -18.54 3.85 2.12
C HIS A 136 -19.24 5.21 2.05
N ASN A 137 -18.56 6.29 2.39
CA ASN A 137 -19.11 7.64 2.32
C ASN A 137 -19.44 8.05 0.86
N ASN A 138 -18.59 7.73 -0.09
CA ASN A 138 -18.83 8.01 -1.49
C ASN A 138 -20.09 7.26 -2.02
N ASN A 139 -20.26 6.01 -1.66
CA ASN A 139 -21.44 5.24 -2.03
C ASN A 139 -22.72 5.81 -1.45
N LYS A 140 -22.69 6.32 -0.22
CA LYS A 140 -23.82 6.97 0.43
C LYS A 140 -24.22 8.27 -0.29
N LEU A 141 -23.26 9.09 -0.70
CA LEU A 141 -23.49 10.32 -1.48
C LEU A 141 -24.12 10.03 -2.85
N ILE A 142 -23.61 9.05 -3.58
CA ILE A 142 -24.14 8.65 -4.89
C ILE A 142 -25.59 8.15 -4.78
N ARG A 143 -25.93 7.38 -3.74
CA ARG A 143 -27.30 6.92 -3.48
C ARG A 143 -28.24 8.09 -3.16
N GLY A 144 -27.80 9.10 -2.43
CA GLY A 144 -28.57 10.32 -2.17
C GLY A 144 -28.87 11.12 -3.44
N MET A 145 -27.92 11.27 -4.34
CA MET A 145 -28.09 11.94 -5.64
C MET A 145 -29.09 11.22 -6.55
N ARG A 146 -29.05 9.88 -6.60
CA ARG A 146 -30.02 9.09 -7.38
C ARG A 146 -31.45 9.21 -6.83
N GLY A 147 -31.64 9.33 -5.53
CA GLY A 147 -32.93 9.58 -4.90
C GLY A 147 -33.54 10.92 -5.28
N GLY A 148 -32.73 12.00 -5.34
CA GLY A 148 -33.15 13.31 -5.81
C GLY A 148 -33.58 13.32 -7.28
N SER A 149 -32.88 12.62 -8.15
CA SER A 149 -33.23 12.47 -9.58
C SER A 149 -34.58 11.78 -9.79
N LYS A 150 -34.90 10.75 -9.01
CA LYS A 150 -36.24 10.08 -9.06
C LYS A 150 -37.36 10.99 -8.62
N ARG A 151 -37.16 11.89 -7.64
CA ARG A 151 -38.15 12.87 -7.20
C ARG A 151 -38.45 13.90 -8.31
N THR A 152 -37.44 14.36 -9.00
CA THR A 152 -37.61 15.29 -10.13
C THR A 152 -38.43 14.68 -11.26
N LYS A 153 -38.23 13.41 -11.61
CA LYS A 153 -39.03 12.69 -12.61
C LYS A 153 -40.50 12.52 -12.18
N ARG A 154 -40.78 12.31 -10.90
CA ARG A 154 -42.16 12.27 -10.39
C ARG A 154 -42.89 13.59 -10.51
N VAL A 155 -42.23 14.70 -10.21
CA VAL A 155 -42.81 16.04 -10.34
C VAL A 155 -43.13 16.35 -11.79
N VAL A 156 -42.26 16.01 -12.73
CA VAL A 156 -42.50 16.18 -14.17
C VAL A 156 -43.69 15.37 -14.67
N LYS A 157 -43.89 14.13 -14.20
CA LYS A 157 -45.09 13.32 -14.54
C LYS A 157 -46.36 13.92 -14.00
N ARG A 158 -46.40 14.56 -12.82
CA ARG A 158 -47.57 15.25 -12.27
C ARG A 158 -47.90 16.52 -13.07
N ALA A 159 -46.91 17.28 -13.49
CA ALA A 159 -47.11 18.47 -14.30
C ALA A 159 -47.73 18.14 -15.69
N LYS A 160 -47.45 17.00 -16.29
CA LYS A 160 -48.05 16.54 -17.56
C LYS A 160 -49.48 16.05 -17.45
N ARG A 161 -50.03 15.76 -16.26
CA ARG A 161 -51.39 15.29 -16.04
C ARG A 161 -52.36 16.39 -15.67
N SER A 162 -51.89 17.57 -15.34
CA SER A 162 -52.65 18.76 -15.07
C SER A 162 -52.73 19.71 -16.28
#